data_374c01aabf898e2fa109e65cec961a36
#
_entry.id   374c01aabf898e2fa109e65cec961a36
#
_cell.length_a   1.000
_cell.length_b   1.000
_cell.length_c   1.000
_cell.angle_alpha   90.00
_cell.angle_beta   90.00
_cell.angle_gamma   90.00
#
_symmetry.space_group_name_H-M   'P 1'
#
loop_
_entity.id
_entity.type
_entity.pdbx_description
1 polymer ?
#
loop_
_entity_poly.entity_id
_entity_poly.type
_entity_poly.pdbx_seq_one_letter_code
_entity_poly.pdbx_strand_id
1 'polypeptide(L)'
;MSALLLALALLAQDPAAAGGSSAPAPQAEELPYPAGAPRDDYGLVSWCHGALTGYVELHDKVMPEVTRIETTYRAPGSSLSADLKVYADLDKQAQKDLKLFASAMEAAERASIRPINTVGAAAVQRGRATWAAAANLPPARVAQEWMSWTPPARCAPTAQRLQKNAKLMGAAFDPGAEIAPETAATPVDISATATETPSNP
;
A
#
# COMPACT_ATOMS: atom_id res chain seq x y z
N MET A 1 -43.56 58.86 -6.58
CA MET A 1 -44.06 57.51 -6.47
C MET A 1 -43.70 56.80 -7.78
N SER A 2 -42.53 56.16 -7.81
CA SER A 2 -42.01 55.52 -9.01
C SER A 2 -41.88 54.05 -8.74
N ALA A 3 -42.69 53.24 -9.39
CA ALA A 3 -42.66 51.78 -9.33
C ALA A 3 -41.58 51.24 -10.25
N LEU A 4 -40.60 50.59 -9.68
CA LEU A 4 -39.49 49.92 -10.37
C LEU A 4 -39.91 48.48 -10.62
N LEU A 5 -40.21 48.10 -11.87
CA LEU A 5 -40.46 46.74 -12.31
C LEU A 5 -39.11 46.05 -12.54
N LEU A 6 -38.78 45.08 -11.66
CA LEU A 6 -37.65 44.20 -11.84
C LEU A 6 -38.10 42.98 -12.69
N ALA A 7 -37.59 42.91 -13.93
CA ALA A 7 -37.77 41.75 -14.78
C ALA A 7 -36.78 40.64 -14.35
N LEU A 8 -37.30 39.51 -13.89
CA LEU A 8 -36.54 38.31 -13.55
C LEU A 8 -36.33 37.48 -14.82
N ALA A 9 -35.11 37.50 -15.37
CA ALA A 9 -34.73 36.63 -16.46
C ALA A 9 -34.36 35.25 -15.87
N LEU A 10 -35.18 34.23 -16.05
CA LEU A 10 -34.84 32.82 -15.81
C LEU A 10 -33.87 32.38 -16.89
N LEU A 11 -32.58 32.27 -16.54
CA LEU A 11 -31.61 31.54 -17.33
C LEU A 11 -31.84 30.04 -17.09
N ALA A 12 -32.36 29.34 -18.10
CA ALA A 12 -32.36 27.90 -18.15
C ALA A 12 -30.92 27.40 -18.19
N GLN A 13 -30.46 26.81 -17.11
CA GLN A 13 -29.18 26.10 -17.06
C GLN A 13 -29.45 24.68 -17.53
N ASP A 14 -28.92 24.32 -18.69
CA ASP A 14 -28.82 22.95 -19.15
C ASP A 14 -28.00 22.13 -18.11
N PRO A 15 -28.47 20.96 -17.67
CA PRO A 15 -27.67 20.05 -16.90
C PRO A 15 -26.65 19.39 -17.82
N ALA A 16 -25.54 20.09 -18.09
CA ALA A 16 -24.38 19.45 -18.69
C ALA A 16 -23.95 18.30 -17.79
N ALA A 17 -24.03 17.08 -18.31
CA ALA A 17 -23.60 15.84 -17.70
C ALA A 17 -22.17 16.02 -17.17
N ALA A 18 -22.05 16.17 -15.86
CA ALA A 18 -20.78 16.06 -15.16
C ALA A 18 -20.34 14.59 -15.25
N GLY A 19 -19.69 14.24 -16.35
CA GLY A 19 -18.86 13.04 -16.44
C GLY A 19 -17.75 13.15 -15.42
N GLY A 20 -18.02 12.68 -14.19
CA GLY A 20 -17.02 12.55 -13.17
C GLY A 20 -15.98 11.54 -13.64
N SER A 21 -14.89 12.00 -14.25
CA SER A 21 -13.66 11.23 -14.38
C SER A 21 -13.15 10.99 -12.97
N SER A 22 -13.59 9.89 -12.36
CA SER A 22 -12.92 9.35 -11.18
C SER A 22 -11.49 9.04 -11.62
N ALA A 23 -10.53 9.85 -11.16
CA ALA A 23 -9.12 9.50 -11.35
C ALA A 23 -8.91 8.06 -10.83
N PRO A 24 -8.26 7.19 -11.60
CA PRO A 24 -7.98 5.84 -11.12
C PRO A 24 -7.18 5.93 -9.82
N ALA A 25 -7.53 5.10 -8.85
CA ALA A 25 -6.76 5.01 -7.61
C ALA A 25 -5.29 4.67 -7.96
N PRO A 26 -4.30 5.33 -7.31
CA PRO A 26 -2.90 5.08 -7.61
C PRO A 26 -2.60 3.59 -7.48
N GLN A 27 -2.00 3.02 -8.51
CA GLN A 27 -1.61 1.61 -8.52
C GLN A 27 -0.41 1.43 -7.56
N ALA A 28 -0.26 0.23 -6.99
CA ALA A 28 0.83 -0.06 -6.05
C ALA A 28 2.23 0.23 -6.64
N GLU A 29 2.36 0.21 -7.96
CA GLU A 29 3.58 0.53 -8.70
C GLU A 29 3.95 2.02 -8.69
N GLU A 30 2.97 2.92 -8.50
CA GLU A 30 3.19 4.37 -8.41
C GLU A 30 3.63 4.81 -7.00
N LEU A 31 3.48 3.93 -6.00
CA LEU A 31 3.86 4.24 -4.63
C LEU A 31 5.38 4.13 -4.45
N PRO A 32 6.01 5.06 -3.69
CA PRO A 32 7.47 5.02 -3.49
C PRO A 32 7.91 3.77 -2.73
N TYR A 33 9.09 3.26 -3.07
CA TYR A 33 9.72 2.18 -2.31
C TYR A 33 10.25 2.71 -0.97
N PRO A 34 10.05 1.95 0.11
CA PRO A 34 10.65 2.27 1.40
C PRO A 34 12.19 2.26 1.30
N ALA A 35 12.84 3.17 2.00
CA ALA A 35 14.30 3.22 2.04
C ALA A 35 14.87 1.90 2.58
N GLY A 36 15.83 1.32 1.87
CA GLY A 36 16.48 0.06 2.24
C GLY A 36 15.66 -1.22 2.00
N ALA A 37 14.43 -1.11 1.49
CA ALA A 37 13.64 -2.27 1.10
C ALA A 37 14.11 -2.85 -0.24
N PRO A 38 14.05 -4.19 -0.42
CA PRO A 38 14.24 -4.83 -1.73
C PRO A 38 13.19 -4.36 -2.74
N ARG A 39 13.52 -4.42 -4.02
CA ARG A 39 12.62 -3.98 -5.09
C ARG A 39 11.76 -5.10 -5.68
N ASP A 40 12.15 -6.36 -5.46
CA ASP A 40 11.34 -7.51 -5.83
C ASP A 40 10.17 -7.71 -4.83
N ASP A 41 9.08 -8.28 -5.30
CA ASP A 41 7.84 -8.42 -4.51
C ASP A 41 8.04 -9.27 -3.25
N TYR A 42 8.75 -10.39 -3.34
CA TYR A 42 8.96 -11.28 -2.20
C TYR A 42 9.87 -10.63 -1.15
N GLY A 43 10.97 -10.02 -1.59
CA GLY A 43 11.88 -9.29 -0.71
C GLY A 43 11.21 -8.10 -0.04
N LEU A 44 10.40 -7.34 -0.80
CA LEU A 44 9.64 -6.21 -0.23
C LEU A 44 8.64 -6.67 0.83
N VAL A 45 7.84 -7.69 0.55
CA VAL A 45 6.85 -8.22 1.53
C VAL A 45 7.56 -8.76 2.77
N SER A 46 8.68 -9.45 2.60
CA SER A 46 9.50 -9.93 3.71
C SER A 46 10.06 -8.78 4.56
N TRP A 47 10.53 -7.72 3.91
CA TRP A 47 10.99 -6.50 4.59
C TRP A 47 9.84 -5.83 5.35
N CYS A 48 8.66 -5.69 4.72
CA CYS A 48 7.46 -5.13 5.36
C CYS A 48 7.06 -5.95 6.60
N HIS A 49 7.10 -7.28 6.50
CA HIS A 49 6.84 -8.17 7.64
C HIS A 49 7.81 -7.87 8.80
N GLY A 50 9.10 -7.75 8.51
CA GLY A 50 10.11 -7.43 9.52
C GLY A 50 9.91 -6.07 10.18
N ALA A 51 9.65 -5.02 9.39
CA ALA A 51 9.43 -3.67 9.89
C ALA A 51 8.19 -3.58 10.77
N LEU A 52 7.09 -4.22 10.35
CA LEU A 52 5.84 -4.25 11.12
C LEU A 52 5.96 -5.11 12.38
N THR A 53 6.72 -6.22 12.33
CA THR A 53 7.04 -7.02 13.53
C THR A 53 7.76 -6.18 14.56
N GLY A 54 8.78 -5.43 14.17
CA GLY A 54 9.51 -4.54 15.09
C GLY A 54 8.63 -3.44 15.69
N TYR A 55 7.69 -2.89 14.90
CA TYR A 55 6.68 -1.94 15.38
C TYR A 55 5.79 -2.54 16.48
N VAL A 56 5.25 -3.74 16.24
CA VAL A 56 4.38 -4.43 17.20
C VAL A 56 5.14 -4.82 18.47
N GLU A 57 6.39 -5.29 18.35
CA GLU A 57 7.24 -5.65 19.51
C GLU A 57 7.57 -4.46 20.42
N LEU A 58 7.52 -3.24 19.88
CA LEU A 58 7.72 -2.03 20.69
C LEU A 58 6.47 -1.56 21.42
N HIS A 59 5.27 -2.00 21.02
CA HIS A 59 3.99 -1.52 21.54
C HIS A 59 3.99 -1.40 23.07
N ASP A 60 4.21 -2.50 23.80
CA ASP A 60 4.11 -2.50 25.26
C ASP A 60 5.19 -1.64 25.92
N LYS A 61 6.34 -1.47 25.26
CA LYS A 61 7.43 -0.64 25.76
C LYS A 61 7.13 0.85 25.63
N VAL A 62 6.44 1.26 24.56
CA VAL A 62 6.18 2.67 24.27
C VAL A 62 4.87 3.17 24.88
N MET A 63 3.88 2.30 25.12
CA MET A 63 2.55 2.68 25.59
C MET A 63 2.51 3.51 26.88
N PRO A 64 3.38 3.29 27.89
CA PRO A 64 3.44 4.19 29.06
C PRO A 64 3.79 5.63 28.68
N GLU A 65 4.72 5.81 27.74
CA GLU A 65 5.15 7.13 27.29
C GLU A 65 4.14 7.75 26.32
N VAL A 66 3.53 6.96 25.45
CA VAL A 66 2.39 7.38 24.60
C VAL A 66 1.27 7.92 25.47
N THR A 67 0.89 7.20 26.53
CA THR A 67 -0.16 7.62 27.47
C THR A 67 0.20 8.95 28.15
N ARG A 68 1.47 9.13 28.53
CA ARG A 68 1.97 10.38 29.12
C ARG A 68 1.87 11.54 28.12
N ILE A 69 2.28 11.33 26.86
CA ILE A 69 2.23 12.32 25.80
C ILE A 69 0.78 12.72 25.52
N GLU A 70 -0.10 11.75 25.30
CA GLU A 70 -1.52 12.00 25.04
C GLU A 70 -2.21 12.73 26.20
N THR A 71 -1.88 12.38 27.45
CA THR A 71 -2.42 13.07 28.63
C THR A 71 -1.96 14.54 28.67
N THR A 72 -0.69 14.80 28.32
CA THR A 72 -0.09 16.14 28.42
C THR A 72 -0.54 17.08 27.31
N TYR A 73 -0.67 16.58 26.08
CA TYR A 73 -0.89 17.39 24.87
C TYR A 73 -2.27 17.20 24.26
N ARG A 74 -3.19 16.54 24.96
CA ARG A 74 -4.54 16.28 24.49
C ARG A 74 -5.29 17.56 24.14
N ALA A 75 -6.02 17.50 23.02
CA ALA A 75 -6.88 18.60 22.60
C ALA A 75 -8.04 18.83 23.61
N PRO A 76 -8.42 20.08 23.89
CA PRO A 76 -9.58 20.36 24.73
C PRO A 76 -10.84 19.68 24.18
N GLY A 77 -11.54 18.93 25.05
CA GLY A 77 -12.78 18.22 24.68
C GLY A 77 -12.59 16.80 24.15
N SER A 78 -11.35 16.33 23.89
CA SER A 78 -11.10 14.90 23.62
C SER A 78 -11.08 14.08 24.92
N SER A 79 -11.18 12.75 24.79
CA SER A 79 -11.02 11.84 25.91
C SER A 79 -9.77 10.98 25.73
N LEU A 80 -8.99 10.80 26.78
CA LEU A 80 -7.79 9.96 26.74
C LEU A 80 -8.10 8.53 26.25
N SER A 81 -9.25 7.98 26.64
CA SER A 81 -9.65 6.64 26.19
C SER A 81 -9.92 6.57 24.68
N ALA A 82 -10.46 7.64 24.08
CA ALA A 82 -10.66 7.71 22.63
C ALA A 82 -9.31 7.84 21.91
N ASP A 83 -8.40 8.67 22.42
CA ASP A 83 -7.07 8.86 21.85
C ASP A 83 -6.27 7.55 21.90
N LEU A 84 -6.24 6.86 23.05
CA LEU A 84 -5.56 5.57 23.19
C LEU A 84 -6.20 4.44 22.38
N LYS A 85 -7.51 4.51 22.10
CA LYS A 85 -8.19 3.53 21.25
C LYS A 85 -7.62 3.49 19.84
N VAL A 86 -7.14 4.60 19.30
CA VAL A 86 -6.51 4.66 17.98
C VAL A 86 -5.33 3.70 17.91
N TYR A 87 -4.46 3.67 18.92
CA TYR A 87 -3.29 2.79 18.96
C TYR A 87 -3.68 1.32 19.09
N ALA A 88 -4.73 1.02 19.88
CA ALA A 88 -5.25 -0.34 19.96
C ALA A 88 -5.86 -0.83 18.64
N ASP A 89 -6.47 0.05 17.85
CA ASP A 89 -7.02 -0.29 16.55
C ASP A 89 -5.89 -0.42 15.49
N LEU A 90 -4.85 0.40 15.58
CA LEU A 90 -3.64 0.26 14.75
C LEU A 90 -2.92 -1.06 15.03
N ASP A 91 -2.78 -1.47 16.30
CA ASP A 91 -2.20 -2.79 16.63
C ASP A 91 -3.01 -3.93 16.04
N LYS A 92 -4.35 -3.91 16.15
CA LYS A 92 -5.21 -4.91 15.51
C LYS A 92 -5.05 -4.97 13.99
N GLN A 93 -4.87 -3.81 13.34
CA GLN A 93 -4.61 -3.76 11.91
C GLN A 93 -3.23 -4.33 11.59
N ALA A 94 -2.20 -3.97 12.37
CA ALA A 94 -0.86 -4.51 12.22
C ALA A 94 -0.83 -6.05 12.33
N GLN A 95 -1.58 -6.62 13.28
CA GLN A 95 -1.72 -8.09 13.40
C GLN A 95 -2.35 -8.73 12.17
N LYS A 96 -3.32 -8.07 11.53
CA LYS A 96 -3.93 -8.56 10.26
C LYS A 96 -2.93 -8.50 9.12
N ASP A 97 -2.19 -7.40 9.03
CA ASP A 97 -1.20 -7.19 7.97
C ASP A 97 -0.02 -8.17 8.12
N LEU A 98 0.43 -8.46 9.34
CA LEU A 98 1.43 -9.51 9.59
C LEU A 98 0.97 -10.88 9.10
N LYS A 99 -0.29 -11.25 9.32
CA LYS A 99 -0.86 -12.51 8.80
C LYS A 99 -0.92 -12.53 7.27
N LEU A 100 -1.28 -11.40 6.66
CA LEU A 100 -1.27 -11.26 5.20
C LEU A 100 0.15 -11.43 4.64
N PHE A 101 1.14 -10.75 5.22
CA PHE A 101 2.53 -10.84 4.76
C PHE A 101 3.10 -12.25 4.93
N ALA A 102 2.90 -12.88 6.09
CA ALA A 102 3.31 -14.25 6.33
C ALA A 102 2.68 -15.22 5.32
N SER A 103 1.36 -15.11 5.09
CA SER A 103 0.66 -15.96 4.13
C SER A 103 1.13 -15.75 2.67
N ALA A 104 1.48 -14.51 2.30
CA ALA A 104 2.03 -14.21 0.98
C ALA A 104 3.45 -14.79 0.80
N MET A 105 4.30 -14.67 1.83
CA MET A 105 5.64 -15.26 1.85
C MET A 105 5.57 -16.79 1.72
N GLU A 106 4.75 -17.44 2.53
CA GLU A 106 4.57 -18.89 2.46
C GLU A 106 4.05 -19.35 1.08
N ALA A 107 3.12 -18.60 0.47
CA ALA A 107 2.61 -18.94 -0.85
C ALA A 107 3.73 -18.84 -1.91
N ALA A 108 4.56 -17.79 -1.86
CA ALA A 108 5.69 -17.61 -2.75
C ALA A 108 6.76 -18.71 -2.57
N GLU A 109 7.09 -19.05 -1.32
CA GLU A 109 8.05 -20.12 -1.01
C GLU A 109 7.60 -21.48 -1.53
N ARG A 110 6.32 -21.81 -1.38
CA ARG A 110 5.74 -23.06 -1.90
C ARG A 110 5.70 -23.11 -3.43
N ALA A 111 5.49 -21.97 -4.08
CA ALA A 111 5.43 -21.89 -5.54
C ALA A 111 6.81 -21.83 -6.20
N SER A 112 7.82 -21.37 -5.49
CA SER A 112 9.17 -21.17 -6.04
C SER A 112 9.89 -22.50 -6.26
N ILE A 113 10.47 -22.68 -7.46
CA ILE A 113 11.33 -23.82 -7.79
C ILE A 113 12.64 -23.78 -7.00
N ARG A 114 13.11 -22.59 -6.66
CA ARG A 114 14.37 -22.39 -5.92
C ARG A 114 14.05 -22.03 -4.48
N PRO A 115 14.87 -22.47 -3.51
CA PRO A 115 14.74 -22.00 -2.13
C PRO A 115 14.96 -20.50 -2.04
N ILE A 116 13.93 -19.73 -1.64
CA ILE A 116 14.00 -18.26 -1.48
C ILE A 116 13.93 -17.82 -0.02
N ASN A 117 13.66 -18.73 0.89
CA ASN A 117 13.48 -18.46 2.32
C ASN A 117 14.69 -17.76 2.98
N THR A 118 15.91 -18.03 2.55
CA THR A 118 17.11 -17.35 3.06
C THR A 118 17.14 -15.87 2.68
N VAL A 119 16.71 -15.55 1.44
CA VAL A 119 16.58 -14.16 0.95
C VAL A 119 15.48 -13.45 1.74
N GLY A 120 14.33 -14.12 1.95
CA GLY A 120 13.25 -13.61 2.77
C GLY A 120 13.67 -13.34 4.20
N ALA A 121 14.35 -14.28 4.85
CA ALA A 121 14.86 -14.10 6.20
C ALA A 121 15.80 -12.89 6.33
N ALA A 122 16.71 -12.71 5.37
CA ALA A 122 17.58 -11.54 5.33
C ALA A 122 16.79 -10.23 5.13
N ALA A 123 15.74 -10.23 4.34
CA ALA A 123 14.87 -9.07 4.15
C ALA A 123 14.06 -8.76 5.42
N VAL A 124 13.52 -9.76 6.11
CA VAL A 124 12.86 -9.62 7.42
C VAL A 124 13.81 -8.95 8.42
N GLN A 125 15.05 -9.42 8.52
CA GLN A 125 16.03 -8.81 9.43
C GLN A 125 16.33 -7.35 9.09
N ARG A 126 16.46 -7.01 7.79
CA ARG A 126 16.60 -5.61 7.36
C ARG A 126 15.38 -4.76 7.72
N GLY A 127 14.17 -5.31 7.57
CA GLY A 127 12.95 -4.63 8.00
C GLY A 127 12.94 -4.36 9.50
N ARG A 128 13.24 -5.36 10.33
CA ARG A 128 13.35 -5.19 11.79
C ARG A 128 14.40 -4.16 12.20
N ALA A 129 15.48 -4.05 11.44
CA ALA A 129 16.54 -3.09 11.69
C ALA A 129 16.08 -1.62 11.60
N THR A 130 14.92 -1.34 11.01
CA THR A 130 14.28 -0.01 11.04
C THR A 130 14.10 0.49 12.47
N TRP A 131 13.92 -0.41 13.43
CA TRP A 131 13.71 -0.12 14.84
C TRP A 131 14.96 -0.33 15.71
N ALA A 132 16.10 -0.67 15.12
CA ALA A 132 17.32 -0.97 15.89
C ALA A 132 17.80 0.21 16.75
N ALA A 133 17.60 1.44 16.27
CA ALA A 133 17.96 2.65 17.01
C ALA A 133 17.13 2.87 18.28
N ALA A 134 15.93 2.30 18.36
CA ALA A 134 15.03 2.47 19.51
C ALA A 134 15.64 2.03 20.84
N ALA A 135 16.57 1.05 20.81
CA ALA A 135 17.26 0.58 22.02
C ALA A 135 18.16 1.65 22.68
N ASN A 136 18.60 2.65 21.89
CA ASN A 136 19.57 3.66 22.31
C ASN A 136 18.97 5.08 22.41
N LEU A 137 17.67 5.21 22.13
CA LEU A 137 16.99 6.51 22.18
C LEU A 137 16.22 6.69 23.51
N PRO A 138 16.04 7.95 23.97
CA PRO A 138 15.17 8.23 25.10
C PRO A 138 13.73 7.74 24.84
N PRO A 139 13.02 7.20 25.86
CA PRO A 139 11.66 6.64 25.67
C PRO A 139 10.68 7.58 24.97
N ALA A 140 10.70 8.87 25.30
CA ALA A 140 9.86 9.88 24.67
C ALA A 140 10.11 9.99 23.15
N ARG A 141 11.36 9.89 22.73
CA ARG A 141 11.72 9.95 21.32
C ARG A 141 11.25 8.70 20.58
N VAL A 142 11.46 7.52 21.19
CA VAL A 142 10.96 6.26 20.63
C VAL A 142 9.44 6.28 20.48
N ALA A 143 8.73 6.74 21.51
CA ALA A 143 7.27 6.86 21.46
C ALA A 143 6.80 7.81 20.34
N GLN A 144 7.43 8.98 20.17
CA GLN A 144 7.10 9.92 19.09
C GLN A 144 7.32 9.30 17.70
N GLU A 145 8.43 8.61 17.47
CA GLU A 145 8.70 7.92 16.21
C GLU A 145 7.70 6.79 15.96
N TRP A 146 7.39 6.01 17.00
CA TRP A 146 6.42 4.93 16.94
C TRP A 146 5.01 5.44 16.63
N MET A 147 4.54 6.52 17.29
CA MET A 147 3.24 7.13 17.06
C MET A 147 3.07 7.70 15.64
N SER A 148 4.15 8.18 15.04
CA SER A 148 4.14 8.76 13.68
C SER A 148 4.35 7.75 12.58
N TRP A 149 4.78 6.51 12.91
CA TRP A 149 5.10 5.51 11.90
C TRP A 149 3.84 4.81 11.37
N THR A 150 3.84 4.59 10.07
CA THR A 150 2.81 3.78 9.40
C THR A 150 3.49 2.79 8.45
N PRO A 151 2.93 1.58 8.27
CA PRO A 151 3.42 0.67 7.26
C PRO A 151 3.43 1.36 5.89
N PRO A 152 4.51 1.22 5.10
CA PRO A 152 4.54 1.78 3.77
C PRO A 152 3.37 1.30 2.93
N ALA A 153 2.71 2.23 2.22
CA ALA A 153 1.47 1.97 1.49
C ALA A 153 1.60 0.87 0.42
N ARG A 154 2.83 0.63 -0.07
CA ARG A 154 3.14 -0.44 -1.03
C ARG A 154 3.08 -1.85 -0.42
N CYS A 155 3.24 -2.02 0.89
CA CYS A 155 3.37 -3.34 1.53
C CYS A 155 2.15 -4.24 1.31
N ALA A 156 0.96 -3.79 1.69
CA ALA A 156 -0.25 -4.63 1.63
C ALA A 156 -0.67 -4.98 0.18
N PRO A 157 -0.72 -4.03 -0.79
CA PRO A 157 -1.04 -4.37 -2.17
C PRO A 157 -0.01 -5.33 -2.80
N THR A 158 1.28 -5.18 -2.49
CA THR A 158 2.30 -6.10 -2.99
C THR A 158 2.13 -7.50 -2.41
N ALA A 159 1.81 -7.63 -1.12
CA ALA A 159 1.54 -8.93 -0.51
C ALA A 159 0.32 -9.63 -1.15
N GLN A 160 -0.75 -8.90 -1.42
CA GLN A 160 -1.93 -9.43 -2.11
C GLN A 160 -1.59 -9.90 -3.53
N ARG A 161 -0.83 -9.11 -4.28
CA ARG A 161 -0.36 -9.46 -5.63
C ARG A 161 0.54 -10.70 -5.60
N LEU A 162 1.52 -10.74 -4.69
CA LEU A 162 2.43 -11.86 -4.52
C LEU A 162 1.68 -13.16 -4.23
N GLN A 163 0.72 -13.12 -3.29
CA GLN A 163 -0.10 -14.29 -2.95
C GLN A 163 -0.96 -14.77 -4.13
N LYS A 164 -1.55 -13.82 -4.88
CA LYS A 164 -2.34 -14.14 -6.06
C LYS A 164 -1.48 -14.77 -7.15
N ASN A 165 -0.33 -14.18 -7.46
CA ASN A 165 0.58 -14.68 -8.50
C ASN A 165 1.13 -16.05 -8.15
N ALA A 166 1.54 -16.28 -6.90
CA ALA A 166 2.00 -17.59 -6.45
C ALA A 166 0.94 -18.68 -6.62
N LYS A 167 -0.34 -18.36 -6.38
CA LYS A 167 -1.45 -19.32 -6.58
C LYS A 167 -1.75 -19.60 -8.05
N LEU A 168 -1.63 -18.61 -8.92
CA LEU A 168 -1.97 -18.72 -10.33
C LEU A 168 -0.85 -19.40 -11.15
N MET A 169 0.41 -19.06 -10.87
CA MET A 169 1.54 -19.48 -11.66
C MET A 169 2.17 -20.80 -11.20
N GLY A 170 1.94 -21.19 -9.95
CA GLY A 170 2.49 -22.45 -9.42
C GLY A 170 3.99 -22.57 -9.69
N ALA A 171 4.43 -23.68 -10.32
CA ALA A 171 5.82 -23.95 -10.63
C ALA A 171 6.47 -22.99 -11.66
N ALA A 172 5.68 -22.16 -12.34
CA ALA A 172 6.20 -21.10 -13.24
C ALA A 172 6.41 -19.75 -12.50
N PHE A 173 6.18 -19.71 -11.19
CA PHE A 173 6.31 -18.51 -10.40
C PHE A 173 7.78 -18.14 -10.17
N ASP A 174 8.18 -16.95 -10.62
CA ASP A 174 9.45 -16.33 -10.30
C ASP A 174 9.22 -15.10 -9.40
N PRO A 175 9.55 -15.17 -8.11
CA PRO A 175 9.31 -14.06 -7.18
C PRO A 175 10.22 -12.85 -7.39
N GLY A 176 11.30 -13.02 -8.18
CA GLY A 176 12.23 -11.97 -8.53
C GLY A 176 11.98 -11.35 -9.91
N ALA A 177 11.06 -11.91 -10.70
CA ALA A 177 10.69 -11.30 -11.96
C ALA A 177 9.97 -9.97 -11.69
N GLU A 178 10.63 -8.87 -12.02
CA GLU A 178 9.97 -7.58 -12.13
C GLU A 178 8.96 -7.70 -13.27
N ILE A 179 7.67 -7.64 -12.95
CA ILE A 179 6.63 -7.62 -13.98
C ILE A 179 6.83 -6.32 -14.74
N ALA A 180 7.44 -6.42 -15.94
CA ALA A 180 7.49 -5.29 -16.85
C ALA A 180 6.03 -4.77 -16.98
N PRO A 181 5.80 -3.45 -16.97
CA PRO A 181 4.47 -2.91 -17.18
C PRO A 181 3.95 -3.51 -18.48
N GLU A 182 2.77 -4.14 -18.38
CA GLU A 182 2.08 -4.71 -19.55
C GLU A 182 1.97 -3.59 -20.58
N THR A 183 2.82 -3.64 -21.59
CA THR A 183 2.83 -2.70 -22.70
C THR A 183 1.43 -2.77 -23.27
N ALA A 184 0.70 -1.66 -23.20
CA ALA A 184 -0.65 -1.53 -23.71
C ALA A 184 -0.73 -2.23 -25.08
N ALA A 185 -1.62 -3.21 -25.16
CA ALA A 185 -1.80 -3.99 -26.38
C ALA A 185 -1.89 -3.04 -27.57
N THR A 186 -0.92 -3.14 -28.47
CA THR A 186 -0.92 -2.41 -29.73
C THR A 186 -2.24 -2.73 -30.43
N PRO A 187 -3.04 -1.76 -30.86
CA PRO A 187 -4.26 -2.03 -31.61
C PRO A 187 -3.86 -2.84 -32.85
N VAL A 188 -4.42 -4.03 -32.99
CA VAL A 188 -4.27 -4.84 -34.21
C VAL A 188 -4.94 -4.05 -35.31
N ASP A 189 -4.15 -3.51 -36.22
CA ASP A 189 -4.61 -2.85 -37.44
C ASP A 189 -5.21 -3.90 -38.39
N ILE A 190 -6.54 -4.01 -38.39
CA ILE A 190 -7.30 -4.91 -39.27
C ILE A 190 -7.61 -4.24 -40.63
N SER A 191 -6.72 -3.41 -41.13
CA SER A 191 -6.87 -2.75 -42.44
C SER A 191 -5.88 -3.26 -43.47
N ALA A 192 -5.94 -4.56 -43.81
CA ALA A 192 -5.28 -5.08 -45.02
C ALA A 192 -6.01 -6.32 -45.54
N THR A 193 -7.22 -6.14 -46.08
CA THR A 193 -7.76 -7.09 -47.05
C THR A 193 -8.52 -6.29 -48.10
N ALA A 194 -7.78 -5.76 -49.03
CA ALA A 194 -8.31 -5.24 -50.31
C ALA A 194 -7.85 -6.15 -51.42
N THR A 195 -8.75 -7.03 -51.83
CA THR A 195 -9.16 -7.35 -53.21
C THR A 195 -8.08 -7.39 -54.27
N GLU A 196 -7.54 -8.58 -54.55
CA GLU A 196 -6.98 -8.91 -55.87
C GLU A 196 -8.13 -9.40 -56.77
N THR A 197 -8.42 -8.64 -57.81
CA THR A 197 -9.29 -9.03 -58.94
C THR A 197 -8.44 -9.78 -59.97
N PRO A 198 -8.75 -11.01 -60.38
CA PRO A 198 -8.07 -11.66 -61.45
C PRO A 198 -8.53 -11.12 -62.79
N SER A 199 -7.66 -10.49 -63.56
CA SER A 199 -7.80 -10.30 -64.99
C SER A 199 -7.50 -11.63 -65.69
N ASN A 200 -8.43 -12.10 -66.51
CA ASN A 200 -8.28 -13.19 -67.46
C ASN A 200 -8.54 -12.68 -68.89
N PRO A 201 -8.00 -13.34 -69.93
CA PRO A 201 -7.25 -12.90 -71.09
C PRO A 201 -8.09 -12.32 -72.22
#